data_5def898a471018a2e65017b7e72eda39
#
_entry.id   5def898a471018a2e65017b7e72eda39
#
_cell.length_a   1.000
_cell.length_b   1.000
_cell.length_c   1.000
_cell.angle_alpha   90.00
_cell.angle_beta   90.00
_cell.angle_gamma   90.00
#
_symmetry.space_group_name_H-M   'P 1'
#
loop_
_entity.id
_entity.type
_entity.pdbx_description
1 polymer ?
#
loop_
_entity_poly.entity_id
_entity_poly.type
_entity_poly.pdbx_seq_one_letter_code
_entity_poly.pdbx_strand_id
1 'polypeptide(L)'
;MATTIISAATNSDLDTGSYFELAARAALTCVERSDVRLDEIGMLINTGVFRDSNISEPAVSALIQKRIGMGLAYEAGRTPAFSFDLMNGATGLLHAIVTAETFLATGGVEYALLVAGDTHPSTERRVADFPYTATGAALLLGTSPSAGGFGRLHTCDTARAAGPIAWVALGEAGTGGRHAMCIRPGAEDPLDLATAAVRACLDEEGLDGGDFAEGRAVLLAPAQASGFHARLADALVITSHSVVGLDPSIGDPYTAAPVHAYLNALHAGLLDTARTVVFLAVDGASAACLAYRPRLASPSHPKALAYG
;
A
#
# COMPACT_ATOMS: atom_id res chain seq x y z
N MET A 1 -0.74 -15.23 17.38
CA MET A 1 0.49 -14.75 16.69
C MET A 1 0.13 -13.42 16.05
N ALA A 2 1.04 -12.45 16.04
CA ALA A 2 0.81 -11.15 15.42
C ALA A 2 1.24 -11.17 13.96
N THR A 3 0.53 -10.45 13.10
CA THR A 3 0.91 -10.25 11.69
C THR A 3 2.04 -9.23 11.60
N THR A 4 3.07 -9.52 10.82
CA THR A 4 4.23 -8.64 10.65
C THR A 4 4.57 -8.44 9.19
N ILE A 5 5.16 -7.30 8.88
CA ILE A 5 5.78 -7.03 7.58
C ILE A 5 7.11 -7.79 7.53
N ILE A 6 7.22 -8.72 6.59
CA ILE A 6 8.44 -9.48 6.32
C ILE A 6 9.37 -8.70 5.40
N SER A 7 8.80 -8.17 4.32
CA SER A 7 9.53 -7.37 3.33
C SER A 7 8.60 -6.43 2.58
N ALA A 8 9.17 -5.44 1.93
CA ALA A 8 8.49 -4.50 1.04
C ALA A 8 9.39 -4.15 -0.14
N ALA A 9 8.77 -3.88 -1.29
CA ALA A 9 9.47 -3.41 -2.48
C ALA A 9 8.57 -2.58 -3.36
N THR A 10 9.18 -1.74 -4.19
CA THR A 10 8.52 -0.98 -5.25
C THR A 10 9.28 -1.16 -6.55
N ASN A 11 8.59 -0.99 -7.67
CA ASN A 11 9.19 -0.94 -8.99
C ASN A 11 8.59 0.21 -9.80
N SER A 12 9.47 1.06 -10.34
CA SER A 12 9.10 2.20 -11.18
C SER A 12 9.97 2.27 -12.43
N ASP A 13 10.42 1.10 -12.93
CA ASP A 13 11.27 1.01 -14.12
C ASP A 13 10.66 1.75 -15.31
N LEU A 14 11.52 2.46 -16.05
CA LEU A 14 11.08 3.34 -17.12
C LEU A 14 10.82 2.63 -18.46
N ASP A 15 11.14 1.34 -18.54
CA ASP A 15 10.98 0.52 -19.74
C ASP A 15 9.54 0.06 -19.99
N THR A 16 8.67 0.19 -19.02
CA THR A 16 7.26 -0.23 -19.12
C THR A 16 6.31 0.72 -18.43
N GLY A 17 5.07 0.83 -18.92
CA GLY A 17 3.93 1.44 -18.26
C GLY A 17 2.87 0.41 -17.88
N SER A 18 3.15 -0.88 -18.06
CA SER A 18 2.23 -1.96 -17.70
C SER A 18 2.16 -2.16 -16.19
N TYR A 19 0.98 -2.07 -15.63
CA TYR A 19 0.74 -2.36 -14.21
C TYR A 19 1.11 -3.80 -13.87
N PHE A 20 0.73 -4.75 -14.71
CA PHE A 20 1.05 -6.17 -14.48
C PHE A 20 2.55 -6.42 -14.37
N GLU A 21 3.34 -5.74 -15.21
CA GLU A 21 4.79 -5.89 -15.20
C GLU A 21 5.41 -5.23 -13.97
N LEU A 22 5.02 -3.97 -13.67
CA LEU A 22 5.53 -3.23 -12.51
C LEU A 22 5.17 -3.93 -11.19
N ALA A 23 3.92 -4.39 -11.04
CA ALA A 23 3.48 -5.12 -9.86
C ALA A 23 4.20 -6.48 -9.72
N ALA A 24 4.38 -7.21 -10.82
CA ALA A 24 5.11 -8.49 -10.79
C ALA A 24 6.57 -8.31 -10.40
N ARG A 25 7.26 -7.30 -10.93
CA ARG A 25 8.65 -6.98 -10.55
C ARG A 25 8.76 -6.58 -9.09
N ALA A 26 7.86 -5.72 -8.61
CA ALA A 26 7.82 -5.36 -7.19
C ALA A 26 7.58 -6.58 -6.29
N ALA A 27 6.66 -7.48 -6.68
CA ALA A 27 6.36 -8.71 -5.98
C ALA A 27 7.57 -9.65 -5.90
N LEU A 28 8.25 -9.90 -7.03
CA LEU A 28 9.45 -10.75 -7.06
C LEU A 28 10.58 -10.15 -6.22
N THR A 29 10.86 -8.84 -6.36
CA THR A 29 11.87 -8.16 -5.54
C THR A 29 11.51 -8.21 -4.05
N CYS A 30 10.23 -8.10 -3.71
CA CYS A 30 9.77 -8.22 -2.32
C CYS A 30 10.04 -9.61 -1.76
N VAL A 31 9.78 -10.67 -2.52
CA VAL A 31 10.06 -12.05 -2.13
C VAL A 31 11.57 -12.30 -2.05
N GLU A 32 12.36 -11.85 -3.01
CA GLU A 32 13.83 -11.99 -3.03
C GLU A 32 14.52 -11.33 -1.84
N ARG A 33 13.95 -10.26 -1.29
CA ARG A 33 14.44 -9.58 -0.07
C ARG A 33 14.10 -10.31 1.22
N SER A 34 13.35 -11.38 1.15
CA SER A 34 12.94 -12.20 2.28
C SER A 34 13.61 -13.57 2.23
N ASP A 35 13.51 -14.33 3.33
CA ASP A 35 13.91 -15.74 3.35
C ASP A 35 12.74 -16.67 2.93
N VAL A 36 11.61 -16.09 2.47
CA VAL A 36 10.38 -16.80 2.09
C VAL A 36 10.45 -17.24 0.64
N ARG A 37 10.11 -18.50 0.38
CA ARG A 37 10.03 -19.01 -0.98
C ARG A 37 8.66 -18.69 -1.59
N LEU A 38 8.63 -18.50 -2.89
CA LEU A 38 7.39 -18.17 -3.63
C LEU A 38 6.29 -19.24 -3.46
N ASP A 39 6.67 -20.51 -3.27
CA ASP A 39 5.76 -21.62 -3.07
C ASP A 39 5.22 -21.75 -1.62
N GLU A 40 5.72 -20.95 -0.68
CA GLU A 40 5.21 -20.83 0.69
C GLU A 40 4.12 -19.77 0.82
N ILE A 41 3.97 -18.90 -0.20
CA ILE A 41 2.97 -17.84 -0.20
C ILE A 41 1.63 -18.42 -0.60
N GLY A 42 0.69 -18.44 0.35
CA GLY A 42 -0.64 -19.03 0.14
C GLY A 42 -1.68 -18.07 -0.42
N MET A 43 -1.43 -16.76 -0.39
CA MET A 43 -2.42 -15.77 -0.82
C MET A 43 -1.76 -14.56 -1.49
N LEU A 44 -2.41 -14.06 -2.57
CA LEU A 44 -2.08 -12.78 -3.19
C LEU A 44 -3.32 -11.90 -3.25
N ILE A 45 -3.22 -10.66 -2.75
CA ILE A 45 -4.27 -9.64 -2.86
C ILE A 45 -3.76 -8.49 -3.71
N ASN A 46 -4.48 -8.16 -4.78
CA ASN A 46 -4.23 -6.98 -5.58
C ASN A 46 -5.14 -5.84 -5.16
N THR A 47 -4.57 -4.65 -4.97
CA THR A 47 -5.31 -3.43 -4.60
C THR A 47 -5.24 -2.33 -5.67
N GLY A 48 -4.49 -2.55 -6.76
CA GLY A 48 -4.36 -1.60 -7.86
C GLY A 48 -5.71 -1.32 -8.54
N VAL A 49 -5.98 -0.05 -8.80
CA VAL A 49 -7.26 0.40 -9.38
C VAL A 49 -7.12 0.60 -10.89
N PHE A 50 -6.13 1.35 -11.34
CA PHE A 50 -5.91 1.65 -12.75
C PHE A 50 -4.86 0.72 -13.36
N ARG A 51 -5.22 0.05 -14.45
CA ARG A 51 -4.44 -1.05 -15.02
C ARG A 51 -4.61 -1.20 -16.51
N ASP A 52 -3.76 -1.99 -17.09
CA ASP A 52 -3.70 -2.31 -18.51
C ASP A 52 -5.08 -2.60 -19.09
N SER A 53 -5.46 -1.85 -20.11
CA SER A 53 -6.72 -1.99 -20.87
C SER A 53 -7.99 -1.96 -20.00
N ASN A 54 -7.96 -1.42 -18.78
CA ASN A 54 -9.06 -1.46 -17.80
C ASN A 54 -9.60 -2.87 -17.58
N ILE A 55 -8.75 -3.89 -17.65
CA ILE A 55 -9.19 -5.28 -17.55
C ILE A 55 -9.72 -5.59 -16.15
N SER A 56 -10.83 -6.30 -16.08
CA SER A 56 -11.42 -6.78 -14.83
C SER A 56 -11.65 -8.30 -14.82
N GLU A 57 -11.66 -8.91 -15.98
CA GLU A 57 -11.75 -10.36 -16.18
C GLU A 57 -10.68 -10.82 -17.17
N PRO A 58 -9.84 -11.79 -16.78
CA PRO A 58 -9.73 -12.40 -15.45
C PRO A 58 -9.28 -11.40 -14.37
N ALA A 59 -9.45 -11.75 -13.09
CA ALA A 59 -8.98 -10.93 -11.95
C ALA A 59 -7.50 -10.57 -12.12
N VAL A 60 -7.16 -9.32 -11.82
CA VAL A 60 -5.79 -8.79 -11.98
C VAL A 60 -4.81 -9.54 -11.08
N SER A 61 -5.23 -9.87 -9.87
CA SER A 61 -4.48 -10.70 -8.94
C SER A 61 -4.09 -12.05 -9.54
N ALA A 62 -5.01 -12.71 -10.26
CA ALA A 62 -4.72 -13.98 -10.93
C ALA A 62 -3.72 -13.84 -12.08
N LEU A 63 -3.75 -12.71 -12.81
CA LEU A 63 -2.77 -12.42 -13.84
C LEU A 63 -1.38 -12.17 -13.26
N ILE A 64 -1.30 -11.41 -12.15
CA ILE A 64 -0.04 -11.18 -11.43
C ILE A 64 0.47 -12.49 -10.84
N GLN A 65 -0.38 -13.29 -10.18
CA GLN A 65 -0.04 -14.61 -9.64
C GLN A 65 0.57 -15.48 -10.72
N LYS A 66 -0.06 -15.56 -11.88
CA LYS A 66 0.46 -16.30 -13.04
C LYS A 66 1.80 -15.74 -13.52
N ARG A 67 1.93 -14.41 -13.61
CA ARG A 67 3.14 -13.73 -14.10
C ARG A 67 4.35 -14.02 -13.24
N ILE A 68 4.19 -14.08 -11.91
CA ILE A 68 5.27 -14.39 -10.96
C ILE A 68 5.46 -15.90 -10.73
N GLY A 69 4.57 -16.74 -11.23
CA GLY A 69 4.66 -18.21 -11.08
C GLY A 69 4.27 -18.73 -9.69
N MET A 70 3.50 -17.96 -8.90
CA MET A 70 3.13 -18.30 -7.54
C MET A 70 2.03 -19.35 -7.48
N GLY A 71 2.30 -20.51 -6.84
CA GLY A 71 1.27 -21.50 -6.48
C GLY A 71 0.48 -22.09 -7.66
N LEU A 72 1.09 -22.19 -8.85
CA LEU A 72 0.42 -22.69 -10.06
C LEU A 72 0.36 -24.22 -10.14
N ALA A 73 1.18 -24.93 -9.36
CA ALA A 73 1.21 -26.39 -9.35
C ALA A 73 0.23 -26.91 -8.30
N TYR A 74 -0.73 -27.75 -8.74
CA TYR A 74 -1.59 -28.52 -7.86
C TYR A 74 -0.90 -29.82 -7.48
N GLU A 75 -0.18 -29.81 -6.36
CA GLU A 75 0.49 -30.98 -5.83
C GLU A 75 -0.35 -31.63 -4.71
N ALA A 76 -0.41 -32.96 -4.67
CA ALA A 76 -1.11 -33.67 -3.61
C ALA A 76 -0.46 -33.34 -2.25
N GLY A 77 -1.29 -32.93 -1.29
CA GLY A 77 -0.85 -32.57 0.07
C GLY A 77 -0.39 -31.12 0.26
N ARG A 78 -0.43 -30.27 -0.77
CA ARG A 78 -0.21 -28.82 -0.65
C ARG A 78 -1.53 -28.06 -0.78
N THR A 79 -1.70 -27.03 0.05
CA THR A 79 -2.80 -26.07 -0.12
C THR A 79 -2.45 -25.16 -1.29
N PRO A 80 -3.28 -25.11 -2.36
CA PRO A 80 -3.01 -24.22 -3.48
C PRO A 80 -3.11 -22.76 -3.04
N ALA A 81 -2.24 -21.92 -3.62
CA ALA A 81 -2.35 -20.48 -3.45
C ALA A 81 -3.61 -19.96 -4.15
N PHE A 82 -4.23 -18.95 -3.55
CA PHE A 82 -5.37 -18.25 -4.16
C PHE A 82 -5.10 -16.75 -4.24
N SER A 83 -5.81 -16.07 -5.14
CA SER A 83 -5.69 -14.64 -5.33
C SER A 83 -7.03 -13.98 -5.60
N PHE A 84 -7.16 -12.72 -5.18
CA PHE A 84 -8.33 -11.89 -5.46
C PHE A 84 -7.99 -10.41 -5.48
N ASP A 85 -8.86 -9.61 -6.11
CA ASP A 85 -8.75 -8.16 -6.16
C ASP A 85 -9.58 -7.54 -5.01
N LEU A 86 -8.98 -6.61 -4.28
CA LEU A 86 -9.62 -5.79 -3.25
C LEU A 86 -9.37 -4.33 -3.59
N MET A 87 -10.19 -3.77 -4.44
CA MET A 87 -10.06 -2.38 -4.89
C MET A 87 -10.90 -1.46 -4.00
N ASN A 88 -10.23 -0.53 -3.32
CA ASN A 88 -10.89 0.50 -2.49
C ASN A 88 -10.13 1.84 -2.54
N GLY A 89 -9.83 2.32 -3.74
CA GLY A 89 -9.10 3.57 -3.93
C GLY A 89 -7.77 3.62 -3.18
N ALA A 90 -7.39 4.78 -2.70
CA ALA A 90 -6.17 4.97 -1.92
C ALA A 90 -6.10 4.11 -0.66
N THR A 91 -7.25 3.77 -0.06
CA THR A 91 -7.33 3.02 1.21
C THR A 91 -7.24 1.49 1.04
N GLY A 92 -7.28 1.00 -0.21
CA GLY A 92 -7.35 -0.43 -0.54
C GLY A 92 -6.26 -1.27 0.12
N LEU A 93 -5.01 -0.80 0.14
CA LEU A 93 -3.90 -1.54 0.75
C LEU A 93 -4.11 -1.77 2.26
N LEU A 94 -4.61 -0.77 3.01
CA LEU A 94 -4.84 -0.94 4.45
C LEU A 94 -5.97 -1.93 4.72
N HIS A 95 -7.03 -1.93 3.90
CA HIS A 95 -8.07 -2.96 3.95
C HIS A 95 -7.53 -4.36 3.60
N ALA A 96 -6.61 -4.45 2.63
CA ALA A 96 -5.98 -5.71 2.27
C ALA A 96 -5.10 -6.26 3.40
N ILE A 97 -4.40 -5.40 4.16
CA ILE A 97 -3.62 -5.81 5.34
C ILE A 97 -4.54 -6.49 6.36
N VAL A 98 -5.64 -5.85 6.76
CA VAL A 98 -6.59 -6.41 7.74
C VAL A 98 -7.26 -7.68 7.23
N THR A 99 -7.55 -7.74 5.93
CA THR A 99 -8.06 -8.96 5.29
C THR A 99 -7.04 -10.09 5.38
N ALA A 100 -5.78 -9.81 5.05
CA ALA A 100 -4.70 -10.79 5.14
C ALA A 100 -4.48 -11.29 6.57
N GLU A 101 -4.55 -10.39 7.57
CA GLU A 101 -4.46 -10.77 8.99
C GLU A 101 -5.47 -11.85 9.38
N THR A 102 -6.70 -11.74 8.89
CA THR A 102 -7.75 -12.72 9.19
C THR A 102 -7.38 -14.12 8.71
N PHE A 103 -6.81 -14.24 7.51
CA PHE A 103 -6.36 -15.53 6.95
C PHE A 103 -5.10 -16.05 7.66
N LEU A 104 -4.14 -15.18 7.95
CA LEU A 104 -2.91 -15.52 8.68
C LEU A 104 -3.23 -15.98 10.11
N ALA A 105 -4.16 -15.31 10.80
CA ALA A 105 -4.54 -15.65 12.16
C ALA A 105 -5.23 -17.01 12.28
N THR A 106 -5.97 -17.44 11.24
CA THR A 106 -6.63 -18.77 11.21
C THR A 106 -5.66 -19.91 10.86
N GLY A 107 -4.42 -19.61 10.46
CA GLY A 107 -3.44 -20.60 10.00
C GLY A 107 -3.78 -21.19 8.63
N GLY A 108 -4.74 -20.62 7.89
CA GLY A 108 -5.11 -21.06 6.54
C GLY A 108 -4.04 -20.74 5.50
N VAL A 109 -3.24 -19.71 5.75
CA VAL A 109 -2.06 -19.32 4.95
C VAL A 109 -0.91 -18.96 5.88
N GLU A 110 0.32 -19.21 5.45
CA GLU A 110 1.52 -18.89 6.21
C GLU A 110 2.04 -17.48 5.86
N TYR A 111 2.00 -17.15 4.56
CA TYR A 111 2.40 -15.84 4.04
C TYR A 111 1.36 -15.29 3.07
N ALA A 112 1.18 -13.97 3.11
CA ALA A 112 0.30 -13.22 2.22
C ALA A 112 1.10 -12.14 1.48
N LEU A 113 0.97 -12.10 0.16
CA LEU A 113 1.59 -11.10 -0.70
C LEU A 113 0.53 -10.08 -1.13
N LEU A 114 0.71 -8.83 -0.74
CA LEU A 114 -0.15 -7.73 -1.18
C LEU A 114 0.57 -6.98 -2.30
N VAL A 115 -0.15 -6.65 -3.37
CA VAL A 115 0.36 -5.84 -4.47
C VAL A 115 -0.52 -4.63 -4.71
N ALA A 116 0.11 -3.52 -5.04
CA ALA A 116 -0.54 -2.24 -5.29
C ALA A 116 0.16 -1.51 -6.43
N GLY A 117 -0.48 -0.50 -6.98
CA GLY A 117 0.06 0.35 -8.03
C GLY A 117 -0.98 0.71 -9.06
N ASP A 118 -0.64 1.68 -9.89
CA ASP A 118 -1.56 2.23 -10.88
C ASP A 118 -0.80 2.65 -12.13
N THR A 119 -1.40 2.42 -13.28
CA THR A 119 -0.88 2.87 -14.58
C THR A 119 -2.04 3.30 -15.48
N HIS A 120 -1.73 4.15 -16.47
CA HIS A 120 -2.72 4.44 -17.49
C HIS A 120 -3.06 3.18 -18.31
N PRO A 121 -4.34 2.95 -18.67
CA PRO A 121 -4.75 1.74 -19.39
C PRO A 121 -4.07 1.50 -20.74
N SER A 122 -3.50 2.53 -21.37
CA SER A 122 -2.71 2.41 -22.60
C SER A 122 -1.30 1.83 -22.39
N THR A 123 -0.91 1.61 -21.14
CA THR A 123 0.46 1.21 -20.77
C THR A 123 1.54 2.25 -21.05
N GLU A 124 1.16 3.47 -21.38
CA GLU A 124 2.09 4.59 -21.51
C GLU A 124 2.48 5.12 -20.12
N ARG A 125 3.76 5.39 -19.95
CA ARG A 125 4.32 5.87 -18.67
C ARG A 125 3.81 7.24 -18.25
N ARG A 126 3.52 8.10 -19.22
CA ARG A 126 3.04 9.46 -19.00
C ARG A 126 1.96 9.78 -20.02
N VAL A 127 0.79 10.06 -19.51
CA VAL A 127 -0.36 10.47 -20.30
C VAL A 127 -0.85 11.79 -19.73
N ALA A 128 -1.12 12.76 -20.61
CA ALA A 128 -1.77 14.01 -20.20
C ALA A 128 -3.09 13.67 -19.49
N ASP A 129 -3.41 14.39 -18.45
CA ASP A 129 -4.63 14.22 -17.67
C ASP A 129 -4.74 12.92 -16.83
N PHE A 130 -3.69 12.08 -16.82
CA PHE A 130 -3.58 10.98 -15.86
C PHE A 130 -2.77 11.44 -14.64
N PRO A 131 -3.38 11.58 -13.46
CA PRO A 131 -2.74 12.24 -12.32
C PRO A 131 -1.74 11.36 -11.57
N TYR A 132 -1.73 10.05 -11.83
CA TYR A 132 -0.95 9.09 -11.06
C TYR A 132 0.34 8.66 -11.76
N THR A 133 1.32 8.32 -10.95
CA THR A 133 2.62 7.83 -11.44
C THR A 133 2.56 6.32 -11.65
N ALA A 134 2.99 5.88 -12.84
CA ALA A 134 3.09 4.46 -13.15
C ALA A 134 4.13 3.78 -12.26
N THR A 135 3.67 2.92 -11.35
CA THR A 135 4.49 2.17 -10.40
C THR A 135 3.78 0.88 -9.96
N GLY A 136 4.56 -0.06 -9.44
CA GLY A 136 4.11 -1.22 -8.72
C GLY A 136 4.72 -1.24 -7.32
N ALA A 137 4.01 -1.80 -6.36
CA ALA A 137 4.47 -2.00 -5.00
C ALA A 137 4.05 -3.37 -4.49
N ALA A 138 4.80 -3.91 -3.54
CA ALA A 138 4.49 -5.16 -2.88
C ALA A 138 4.82 -5.11 -1.39
N LEU A 139 4.03 -5.82 -0.60
CA LEU A 139 4.20 -6.01 0.83
C LEU A 139 3.99 -7.49 1.14
N LEU A 140 5.00 -8.14 1.72
CA LEU A 140 4.92 -9.52 2.17
C LEU A 140 4.63 -9.56 3.66
N LEU A 141 3.55 -10.23 4.03
CA LEU A 141 3.11 -10.40 5.41
C LEU A 141 3.25 -11.85 5.85
N GLY A 142 3.56 -12.05 7.12
CA GLY A 142 3.59 -13.34 7.78
C GLY A 142 3.27 -13.22 9.26
N THR A 143 3.29 -14.31 10.00
CA THR A 143 3.04 -14.29 11.45
C THR A 143 4.32 -14.32 12.27
N SER A 144 4.29 -13.67 13.43
CA SER A 144 5.38 -13.67 14.40
C SER A 144 4.85 -14.03 15.80
N PRO A 145 5.58 -14.82 16.58
CA PRO A 145 5.23 -15.10 17.98
C PRO A 145 5.52 -13.93 18.92
N SER A 146 6.29 -12.92 18.49
CA SER A 146 6.62 -11.75 19.31
C SER A 146 5.43 -10.78 19.38
N ALA A 147 5.34 -10.03 20.48
CA ALA A 147 4.41 -8.91 20.59
C ALA A 147 4.69 -7.89 19.48
N GLY A 148 3.66 -7.34 18.89
CA GLY A 148 3.71 -6.44 17.74
C GLY A 148 2.56 -6.70 16.78
N GLY A 149 2.65 -6.25 15.54
CA GLY A 149 1.63 -6.45 14.51
C GLY A 149 0.78 -5.23 14.28
N PHE A 150 -0.31 -5.42 13.54
CA PHE A 150 -1.22 -4.34 13.21
C PHE A 150 -2.29 -4.15 14.29
N GLY A 151 -2.72 -2.92 14.45
CA GLY A 151 -3.85 -2.54 15.28
C GLY A 151 -5.18 -2.61 14.51
N ARG A 152 -6.18 -1.91 15.03
CA ARG A 152 -7.47 -1.80 14.35
C ARG A 152 -7.42 -0.80 13.21
N LEU A 153 -8.15 -1.09 12.13
CA LEU A 153 -8.35 -0.15 11.04
C LEU A 153 -9.41 0.89 11.42
N HIS A 154 -9.06 2.17 11.31
CA HIS A 154 -9.95 3.30 11.50
C HIS A 154 -10.25 3.93 10.15
N THR A 155 -11.52 4.07 9.81
CA THR A 155 -11.96 4.66 8.55
C THR A 155 -12.83 5.88 8.79
N CYS A 156 -12.73 6.84 7.90
CA CYS A 156 -13.58 8.02 7.85
C CYS A 156 -13.95 8.30 6.40
N ASP A 157 -15.24 8.35 6.11
CA ASP A 157 -15.76 8.56 4.76
C ASP A 157 -16.64 9.81 4.73
N THR A 158 -16.68 10.50 3.60
CA THR A 158 -17.64 11.58 3.37
C THR A 158 -18.87 11.06 2.66
N ALA A 159 -20.04 11.52 3.09
CA ALA A 159 -21.30 11.24 2.40
C ALA A 159 -21.40 11.98 1.04
N ARG A 160 -20.51 12.92 0.77
CA ARG A 160 -20.39 13.61 -0.52
C ARG A 160 -19.45 12.82 -1.42
N ALA A 161 -19.87 12.55 -2.66
CA ALA A 161 -19.01 11.94 -3.67
C ALA A 161 -17.93 12.95 -4.11
N ALA A 162 -16.91 13.12 -3.30
CA ALA A 162 -15.85 14.11 -3.48
C ALA A 162 -14.54 13.49 -3.98
N GLY A 163 -14.44 12.17 -4.03
CA GLY A 163 -13.26 11.45 -4.53
C GLY A 163 -13.04 11.60 -6.04
N PRO A 164 -11.92 11.13 -6.55
CA PRO A 164 -11.66 11.11 -7.97
C PRO A 164 -12.71 10.25 -8.69
N ILE A 165 -13.29 10.77 -9.76
CA ILE A 165 -14.23 10.06 -10.61
C ILE A 165 -13.50 9.66 -11.88
N ALA A 166 -13.46 8.36 -12.17
CA ALA A 166 -12.89 7.82 -13.39
C ALA A 166 -13.99 7.15 -14.23
N TRP A 167 -13.99 7.39 -15.54
CA TRP A 167 -14.92 6.74 -16.46
C TRP A 167 -14.31 6.55 -17.84
N VAL A 168 -14.87 5.62 -18.58
CA VAL A 168 -14.54 5.39 -19.98
C VAL A 168 -15.81 5.60 -20.83
N ALA A 169 -15.77 6.56 -21.75
CA ALA A 169 -16.87 6.82 -22.68
C ALA A 169 -16.82 5.82 -23.86
N LEU A 170 -17.20 4.56 -23.62
CA LEU A 170 -17.06 3.48 -24.61
C LEU A 170 -17.80 3.77 -25.92
N GLY A 171 -18.94 4.45 -25.87
CA GLY A 171 -19.72 4.82 -27.06
C GLY A 171 -18.99 5.81 -27.98
N GLU A 172 -18.09 6.61 -27.43
CA GLU A 172 -17.31 7.62 -28.17
C GLU A 172 -15.93 7.10 -28.57
N ALA A 173 -15.39 6.15 -27.82
CA ALA A 173 -14.02 5.68 -27.99
C ALA A 173 -13.85 4.56 -29.02
N GLY A 174 -14.92 4.01 -29.59
CA GLY A 174 -14.87 2.93 -30.57
C GLY A 174 -14.15 1.68 -30.04
N THR A 175 -13.39 0.98 -30.91
CA THR A 175 -12.65 -0.23 -30.54
C THR A 175 -11.46 0.04 -29.62
N GLY A 176 -10.95 1.27 -29.57
CA GLY A 176 -9.88 1.73 -28.68
C GLY A 176 -10.35 2.13 -27.28
N GLY A 177 -11.64 2.01 -26.98
CA GLY A 177 -12.26 2.52 -25.75
C GLY A 177 -11.68 2.00 -24.43
N ARG A 178 -11.06 0.83 -24.45
CA ARG A 178 -10.37 0.29 -23.25
C ARG A 178 -9.17 1.12 -22.81
N HIS A 179 -8.58 1.87 -23.73
CA HIS A 179 -7.46 2.75 -23.43
C HIS A 179 -7.89 4.18 -23.11
N ALA A 180 -9.12 4.55 -23.48
CA ALA A 180 -9.68 5.85 -23.17
C ALA A 180 -10.16 5.89 -21.73
N MET A 181 -9.61 6.79 -20.94
CA MET A 181 -10.02 7.01 -19.58
C MET A 181 -10.00 8.51 -19.28
N CYS A 182 -11.07 8.98 -18.64
CA CYS A 182 -11.16 10.33 -18.11
C CYS A 182 -11.15 10.27 -16.60
N ILE A 183 -10.32 11.10 -15.97
CA ILE A 183 -10.28 11.24 -14.52
C ILE A 183 -10.60 12.68 -14.18
N ARG A 184 -11.51 12.87 -13.24
CA ARG A 184 -11.74 14.13 -12.57
C ARG A 184 -11.23 13.98 -11.15
N PRO A 185 -10.15 14.69 -10.77
CA PRO A 185 -9.64 14.67 -9.40
C PRO A 185 -10.73 15.11 -8.40
N GLY A 186 -10.67 14.59 -7.20
CA GLY A 186 -11.49 15.08 -6.10
C GLY A 186 -11.20 16.55 -5.81
N ALA A 187 -12.23 17.33 -5.55
CA ALA A 187 -12.11 18.78 -5.32
C ALA A 187 -11.93 19.15 -3.84
N GLU A 188 -12.11 18.20 -2.92
CA GLU A 188 -12.09 18.48 -1.49
C GLU A 188 -10.71 18.26 -0.87
N ASP A 189 -10.38 19.09 0.12
CA ASP A 189 -9.17 18.94 0.93
C ASP A 189 -9.34 17.72 1.85
N PRO A 190 -8.47 16.71 1.76
CA PRO A 190 -8.61 15.49 2.55
C PRO A 190 -8.23 15.66 4.03
N LEU A 191 -7.86 16.88 4.48
CA LEU A 191 -7.31 17.13 5.82
C LEU A 191 -8.25 16.70 6.95
N ASP A 192 -9.54 17.02 6.84
CA ASP A 192 -10.50 16.71 7.91
C ASP A 192 -10.70 15.20 8.04
N LEU A 193 -10.84 14.48 6.91
CA LEU A 193 -10.95 13.03 6.89
C LEU A 193 -9.69 12.34 7.44
N ALA A 194 -8.52 12.80 6.99
CA ALA A 194 -7.23 12.33 7.47
C ALA A 194 -7.09 12.53 8.98
N THR A 195 -7.39 13.76 9.45
CA THR A 195 -7.29 14.11 10.88
C THR A 195 -8.22 13.24 11.72
N ALA A 196 -9.46 13.02 11.29
CA ALA A 196 -10.43 12.20 12.01
C ALA A 196 -9.98 10.74 12.11
N ALA A 197 -9.54 10.14 10.99
CA ALA A 197 -9.07 8.76 10.97
C ALA A 197 -7.81 8.56 11.82
N VAL A 198 -6.84 9.50 11.74
CA VAL A 198 -5.61 9.42 12.54
C VAL A 198 -5.91 9.61 14.02
N ARG A 199 -6.72 10.59 14.43
CA ARG A 199 -7.09 10.78 15.85
C ARG A 199 -7.71 9.52 16.45
N ALA A 200 -8.67 8.91 15.76
CA ALA A 200 -9.28 7.68 16.21
C ALA A 200 -8.25 6.55 16.41
N CYS A 201 -7.27 6.45 15.51
CA CYS A 201 -6.18 5.49 15.63
C CYS A 201 -5.26 5.82 16.81
N LEU A 202 -4.84 7.09 16.97
CA LEU A 202 -3.96 7.50 18.08
C LEU A 202 -4.62 7.30 19.44
N ASP A 203 -5.90 7.63 19.57
CA ASP A 203 -6.68 7.46 20.80
C ASP A 203 -6.76 5.97 21.21
N GLU A 204 -7.02 5.06 20.26
CA GLU A 204 -7.07 3.62 20.55
C GLU A 204 -5.70 3.05 20.90
N GLU A 205 -4.65 3.51 20.22
CA GLU A 205 -3.28 3.07 20.45
C GLU A 205 -2.62 3.72 21.68
N GLY A 206 -3.26 4.72 22.28
CA GLY A 206 -2.73 5.49 23.40
C GLY A 206 -1.48 6.29 23.07
N LEU A 207 -1.39 6.80 21.82
CA LEU A 207 -0.28 7.60 21.34
C LEU A 207 -0.55 9.09 21.51
N ASP A 208 0.46 9.83 21.93
CA ASP A 208 0.40 11.27 22.09
C ASP A 208 1.53 12.02 21.37
N GLY A 209 1.52 13.35 21.41
CA GLY A 209 2.54 14.18 20.78
C GLY A 209 3.96 13.91 21.30
N GLY A 210 4.11 13.40 22.53
CA GLY A 210 5.40 13.02 23.11
C GLY A 210 6.01 11.80 22.41
N ASP A 211 5.20 10.82 22.00
CA ASP A 211 5.68 9.66 21.26
C ASP A 211 6.27 10.05 19.91
N PHE A 212 5.64 11.00 19.25
CA PHE A 212 6.14 11.55 17.98
C PHE A 212 7.39 12.42 18.17
N ALA A 213 7.41 13.26 19.21
CA ALA A 213 8.55 14.13 19.50
C ALA A 213 9.81 13.32 19.88
N GLU A 214 9.66 12.19 20.53
CA GLU A 214 10.75 11.29 20.93
C GLU A 214 11.10 10.25 19.84
N GLY A 215 10.45 10.28 18.67
CA GLY A 215 10.69 9.32 17.58
C GLY A 215 10.22 7.89 17.88
N ARG A 216 9.37 7.69 18.90
CA ARG A 216 8.75 6.38 19.18
C ARG A 216 7.60 6.07 18.25
N ALA A 217 6.96 7.10 17.69
CA ALA A 217 5.90 6.97 16.69
C ALA A 217 6.25 7.77 15.43
N VAL A 218 5.88 7.23 14.27
CA VAL A 218 6.04 7.86 12.95
C VAL A 218 4.72 7.75 12.21
N LEU A 219 4.25 8.87 11.63
CA LEU A 219 3.03 8.92 10.80
C LEU A 219 3.43 8.93 9.31
N LEU A 220 3.06 7.89 8.58
CA LEU A 220 3.21 7.81 7.13
C LEU A 220 1.99 8.43 6.47
N ALA A 221 2.16 9.60 5.87
CA ALA A 221 1.08 10.39 5.27
C ALA A 221 1.40 10.73 3.81
N PRO A 222 1.14 9.81 2.87
CA PRO A 222 1.60 9.92 1.48
C PRO A 222 0.85 10.95 0.62
N ALA A 223 -0.09 11.72 1.17
CA ALA A 223 -0.84 12.71 0.40
C ALA A 223 0.04 13.82 -0.18
N GLN A 224 -0.23 14.18 -1.44
CA GLN A 224 0.58 15.10 -2.24
C GLN A 224 0.12 16.58 -2.15
N ALA A 225 -0.98 16.87 -1.46
CA ALA A 225 -1.49 18.23 -1.37
C ALA A 225 -0.46 19.17 -0.72
N SER A 226 -0.27 20.35 -1.32
CA SER A 226 0.70 21.35 -0.83
C SER A 226 0.45 21.71 0.63
N GLY A 227 1.50 21.63 1.45
CA GLY A 227 1.42 21.94 2.88
C GLY A 227 0.60 20.94 3.72
N PHE A 228 0.15 19.84 3.14
CA PHE A 228 -0.69 18.84 3.82
C PHE A 228 -0.05 18.29 5.09
N HIS A 229 1.22 17.91 5.04
CA HIS A 229 1.93 17.34 6.19
C HIS A 229 2.03 18.31 7.37
N ALA A 230 2.33 19.58 7.10
CA ALA A 230 2.42 20.61 8.15
C ALA A 230 1.03 20.84 8.79
N ARG A 231 -0.01 21.00 7.96
CA ARG A 231 -1.38 21.18 8.45
C ARG A 231 -1.90 19.99 9.23
N LEU A 232 -1.56 18.77 8.79
CA LEU A 232 -1.93 17.53 9.49
C LEU A 232 -1.20 17.44 10.83
N ALA A 233 0.11 17.75 10.87
CA ALA A 233 0.88 17.79 12.10
C ALA A 233 0.32 18.80 13.10
N ASP A 234 -0.01 20.01 12.64
CA ASP A 234 -0.64 21.05 13.47
C ASP A 234 -2.01 20.60 14.00
N ALA A 235 -2.84 20.02 13.14
CA ALA A 235 -4.17 19.53 13.52
C ALA A 235 -4.10 18.39 14.55
N LEU A 236 -3.08 17.54 14.49
CA LEU A 236 -2.86 16.43 15.42
C LEU A 236 -2.05 16.81 16.66
N VAL A 237 -1.47 18.02 16.68
CA VAL A 237 -0.56 18.48 17.75
C VAL A 237 0.65 17.56 17.89
N ILE A 238 1.23 17.17 16.76
CA ILE A 238 2.46 16.36 16.69
C ILE A 238 3.57 17.11 15.96
N THR A 239 4.79 16.63 16.07
CA THR A 239 5.93 17.27 15.40
C THR A 239 5.93 16.98 13.89
N SER A 240 6.15 17.99 13.06
CA SER A 240 6.08 17.87 11.59
C SER A 240 7.13 16.91 11.01
N HIS A 241 8.29 16.75 11.66
CA HIS A 241 9.33 15.84 11.16
C HIS A 241 9.00 14.36 11.42
N SER A 242 8.02 14.04 12.24
CA SER A 242 7.50 12.69 12.40
C SER A 242 6.38 12.33 11.41
N VAL A 243 5.97 13.28 10.57
CA VAL A 243 5.02 13.06 9.46
C VAL A 243 5.81 12.86 8.18
N VAL A 244 5.84 11.62 7.70
CA VAL A 244 6.66 11.20 6.56
C VAL A 244 5.78 11.10 5.32
N GLY A 245 6.12 11.86 4.31
CA GLY A 245 5.52 11.82 2.99
C GLY A 245 6.27 10.91 2.03
N LEU A 246 5.98 11.11 0.76
CA LEU A 246 6.70 10.49 -0.36
C LEU A 246 7.93 11.33 -0.71
N ASP A 247 8.91 10.70 -1.35
CA ASP A 247 9.94 11.42 -2.08
C ASP A 247 9.26 12.28 -3.17
N PRO A 248 9.48 13.60 -3.22
CA PRO A 248 8.82 14.48 -4.18
C PRO A 248 9.07 14.10 -5.66
N SER A 249 10.15 13.37 -5.95
CA SER A 249 10.49 12.93 -7.32
C SER A 249 9.58 11.81 -7.83
N ILE A 250 8.88 11.09 -6.94
CA ILE A 250 8.04 9.95 -7.30
C ILE A 250 6.72 10.40 -7.94
N GLY A 251 6.19 11.56 -7.56
CA GLY A 251 4.83 11.97 -7.91
C GLY A 251 3.77 11.27 -7.05
N ASP A 252 2.57 11.06 -7.58
CA ASP A 252 1.48 10.39 -6.84
C ASP A 252 1.35 8.91 -7.27
N PRO A 253 1.80 7.97 -6.45
CA PRO A 253 1.69 6.53 -6.74
C PRO A 253 0.34 5.92 -6.31
N TYR A 254 -0.63 6.72 -5.90
CA TYR A 254 -2.00 6.41 -5.52
C TYR A 254 -2.11 5.18 -4.60
N THR A 255 -2.56 4.00 -5.10
CA THR A 255 -2.74 2.80 -4.26
C THR A 255 -1.43 2.25 -3.68
N ALA A 256 -0.29 2.52 -4.33
CA ALA A 256 1.04 2.13 -3.86
C ALA A 256 1.65 3.10 -2.83
N ALA A 257 1.02 4.26 -2.61
CA ALA A 257 1.57 5.33 -1.79
C ALA A 257 1.96 4.90 -0.35
N PRO A 258 1.19 4.06 0.37
CA PRO A 258 1.60 3.63 1.71
C PRO A 258 2.88 2.80 1.73
N VAL A 259 3.15 1.97 0.70
CA VAL A 259 4.40 1.20 0.61
C VAL A 259 5.58 2.11 0.31
N HIS A 260 5.41 3.08 -0.61
CA HIS A 260 6.46 4.08 -0.88
C HIS A 260 6.81 4.89 0.37
N ALA A 261 5.81 5.36 1.13
CA ALA A 261 6.04 6.10 2.36
C ALA A 261 6.76 5.25 3.42
N TYR A 262 6.37 3.97 3.55
CA TYR A 262 7.02 3.02 4.45
C TYR A 262 8.51 2.82 4.09
N LEU A 263 8.82 2.59 2.82
CA LEU A 263 10.19 2.44 2.35
C LEU A 263 10.99 3.74 2.50
N ASN A 264 10.38 4.90 2.27
CA ASN A 264 11.02 6.20 2.49
C ASN A 264 11.40 6.39 3.96
N ALA A 265 10.50 6.08 4.90
CA ALA A 265 10.77 6.14 6.33
C ALA A 265 11.85 5.13 6.76
N LEU A 266 11.84 3.93 6.17
CA LEU A 266 12.85 2.90 6.42
C LEU A 266 14.24 3.37 5.96
N HIS A 267 14.35 3.89 4.73
CA HIS A 267 15.62 4.40 4.18
C HIS A 267 16.15 5.63 4.94
N ALA A 268 15.26 6.44 5.49
CA ALA A 268 15.63 7.58 6.32
C ALA A 268 16.05 7.17 7.76
N GLY A 269 15.99 5.88 8.11
CA GLY A 269 16.33 5.38 9.44
C GLY A 269 15.30 5.73 10.53
N LEU A 270 14.14 6.29 10.15
CA LEU A 270 13.09 6.71 11.10
C LEU A 270 12.43 5.51 11.79
N LEU A 271 12.49 4.34 11.18
CA LEU A 271 11.90 3.13 11.73
C LEU A 271 12.83 2.38 12.71
N ASP A 272 14.09 2.78 12.85
CA ASP A 272 15.05 2.11 13.73
C ASP A 272 14.69 2.27 15.21
N THR A 273 14.09 3.39 15.58
CA THR A 273 13.67 3.72 16.95
C THR A 273 12.16 3.68 17.14
N ALA A 274 11.39 3.69 16.04
CA ALA A 274 9.95 3.70 16.09
C ALA A 274 9.37 2.41 16.68
N ARG A 275 8.55 2.54 17.70
CA ARG A 275 7.79 1.44 18.30
C ARG A 275 6.44 1.27 17.62
N THR A 276 5.94 2.35 17.00
CA THR A 276 4.68 2.36 16.25
C THR A 276 4.84 3.14 14.96
N VAL A 277 4.43 2.54 13.88
CA VAL A 277 4.32 3.15 12.55
C VAL A 277 2.83 3.31 12.25
N VAL A 278 2.37 4.52 12.06
CA VAL A 278 0.97 4.82 11.76
C VAL A 278 0.84 5.03 10.25
N PHE A 279 0.14 4.13 9.57
CA PHE A 279 -0.17 4.25 8.15
C PHE A 279 -1.42 5.08 7.95
N LEU A 280 -1.36 6.10 7.15
CA LEU A 280 -2.50 6.86 6.64
C LEU A 280 -2.59 6.65 5.14
N ALA A 281 -3.78 6.32 4.67
CA ALA A 281 -4.16 6.37 3.26
C ALA A 281 -5.39 7.26 3.12
N VAL A 282 -5.37 8.19 2.18
CA VAL A 282 -6.43 9.19 2.04
C VAL A 282 -6.59 9.64 0.59
N ASP A 283 -7.82 9.85 0.19
CA ASP A 283 -8.21 10.61 -1.00
C ASP A 283 -9.31 11.61 -0.64
N GLY A 284 -9.91 12.27 -1.64
CA GLY A 284 -10.94 13.29 -1.39
C GLY A 284 -12.28 12.72 -0.84
N ALA A 285 -12.47 11.42 -0.77
CA ALA A 285 -13.72 10.78 -0.36
C ALA A 285 -13.59 9.95 0.91
N SER A 286 -12.42 9.40 1.18
CA SER A 286 -12.19 8.47 2.28
C SER A 286 -10.79 8.60 2.87
N ALA A 287 -10.67 8.24 4.14
CA ALA A 287 -9.41 8.06 4.83
C ALA A 287 -9.41 6.75 5.60
N ALA A 288 -8.27 6.09 5.65
CA ALA A 288 -8.05 4.93 6.49
C ALA A 288 -6.73 5.09 7.24
N CYS A 289 -6.74 4.72 8.52
CA CYS A 289 -5.57 4.76 9.38
C CYS A 289 -5.38 3.43 10.09
N LEU A 290 -4.13 2.97 10.15
CA LEU A 290 -3.78 1.66 10.72
C LEU A 290 -2.43 1.76 11.42
N ALA A 291 -2.38 1.44 12.70
CA ALA A 291 -1.12 1.35 13.43
C ALA A 291 -0.42 0.01 13.17
N TYR A 292 0.89 0.03 13.09
CA TYR A 292 1.75 -1.14 13.02
C TYR A 292 2.86 -1.05 14.06
N ARG A 293 3.02 -2.08 14.87
CA ARG A 293 4.10 -2.21 15.83
C ARG A 293 5.13 -3.18 15.26
N PRO A 294 6.25 -2.67 14.70
CA PRO A 294 7.29 -3.54 14.17
C PRO A 294 7.89 -4.38 15.28
N ARG A 295 8.42 -5.54 14.92
CA ARG A 295 9.23 -6.32 15.84
C ARG A 295 10.48 -5.50 16.18
N LEU A 296 10.65 -5.10 17.42
CA LEU A 296 11.93 -4.53 17.87
C LEU A 296 12.99 -5.57 17.63
N ALA A 297 13.97 -5.26 16.79
CA ALA A 297 15.11 -6.13 16.59
C ALA A 297 15.76 -6.38 17.97
N SER A 298 15.89 -7.64 18.38
CA SER A 298 16.78 -7.98 19.49
C SER A 298 18.17 -7.47 19.13
N PRO A 299 18.92 -6.88 20.05
CA PRO A 299 20.21 -6.23 19.78
C PRO A 299 21.34 -7.16 19.30
N SER A 300 21.03 -8.37 18.85
CA SER A 300 21.97 -9.34 18.33
C SER A 300 21.54 -9.80 16.92
N HIS A 301 21.90 -9.07 15.93
CA HIS A 301 22.43 -9.37 14.59
C HIS A 301 22.08 -8.24 13.61
N PRO A 302 23.04 -7.40 13.23
CA PRO A 302 22.87 -6.56 12.07
C PRO A 302 23.08 -7.45 10.83
N LYS A 303 22.00 -8.05 10.29
CA LYS A 303 21.99 -8.35 8.85
C LYS A 303 21.79 -7.01 8.16
N ALA A 304 22.91 -6.42 7.74
CA ALA A 304 22.88 -5.31 6.81
C ALA A 304 22.02 -5.73 5.60
N LEU A 305 20.89 -5.10 5.46
CA LEU A 305 20.15 -5.13 4.21
C LEU A 305 21.09 -4.50 3.16
N ALA A 306 21.72 -5.35 2.33
CA ALA A 306 22.53 -4.90 1.22
C ALA A 306 21.57 -4.29 0.20
N TYR A 307 21.52 -2.96 0.18
CA TYR A 307 20.85 -2.16 -0.83
C TYR A 307 21.87 -1.87 -1.93
N GLY A 308 21.66 -2.48 -3.11
CA GLY A 308 22.30 -2.12 -4.37
C GLY A 308 21.28 -1.43 -5.26
#